data_514a1a74a842f9282df5fa1845719943
#
_entry.id   514a1a74a842f9282df5fa1845719943
#
_cell.length_a   1.000
_cell.length_b   1.000
_cell.length_c   1.000
_cell.angle_alpha   90.00
_cell.angle_beta   90.00
_cell.angle_gamma   90.00
#
_symmetry.space_group_name_H-M   'P 1'
#
loop_
_entity.id
_entity.type
_entity.pdbx_description
1 polymer ?
#
loop_
_entity_poly.entity_id
_entity_poly.type
_entity_poly.pdbx_seq_one_letter_code
_entity_poly.pdbx_strand_id
1 'polypeptide(L)'
;MEMWFSEFHTPDVKHSIRVNRQLYSKQSDYQRIDIFETPEFGRVLTLDGNVMLTERDEFIYDEMITHVPMAIHKEARDILVIGAGDGGVVRELTRYDRVRHLSLIHI
;
A
#
# COMPACT_ATOMS: atom_id res chain seq x y z
N MET A 1 23.48 9.46 14.74
CA MET A 1 22.61 10.36 13.96
C MET A 1 21.25 9.70 13.78
N GLU A 2 20.21 10.45 14.03
CA GLU A 2 18.83 9.98 13.79
C GLU A 2 18.35 10.50 12.44
N MET A 3 17.67 9.62 11.71
CA MET A 3 17.01 9.97 10.47
C MET A 3 15.50 9.88 10.64
N TRP A 4 14.80 10.88 10.11
CA TRP A 4 13.35 10.96 10.16
C TRP A 4 12.80 11.20 8.76
N PHE A 5 11.78 10.44 8.39
CA PHE A 5 10.96 10.73 7.23
C PHE A 5 9.77 11.56 7.67
N SER A 6 9.48 12.65 6.96
CA SER A 6 8.34 13.52 7.29
C SER A 6 7.38 13.57 6.12
N GLU A 7 6.12 13.27 6.43
CA GLU A 7 5.01 13.46 5.51
C GLU A 7 4.29 14.75 5.87
N PHE A 8 4.18 15.66 4.92
CA PHE A 8 3.49 16.93 5.12
C PHE A 8 2.04 16.82 4.67
N HIS A 9 1.12 17.02 5.62
CA HIS A 9 -0.32 17.09 5.33
C HIS A 9 -0.70 18.48 4.84
N THR A 10 -0.08 19.50 5.42
CA THR A 10 -0.16 20.89 5.00
C THR A 10 1.23 21.50 5.14
N PRO A 11 1.47 22.75 4.66
CA PRO A 11 2.75 23.40 4.90
C PRO A 11 3.12 23.52 6.39
N ASP A 12 2.12 23.48 7.28
CA ASP A 12 2.30 23.71 8.70
C ASP A 12 2.08 22.45 9.57
N VAL A 13 1.67 21.32 8.97
CA VAL A 13 1.40 20.08 9.69
C VAL A 13 2.14 18.93 9.04
N LYS A 14 2.97 18.26 9.80
CA LYS A 14 3.69 17.07 9.35
C LYS A 14 3.59 15.92 10.35
N HIS A 15 3.67 14.71 9.84
CA HIS A 15 3.85 13.49 10.61
C HIS A 15 5.24 12.93 10.29
N SER A 16 5.99 12.56 11.32
CA SER A 16 7.36 12.07 11.13
C SER A 16 7.53 10.68 11.71
N ILE A 17 8.25 9.84 10.98
CA ILE A 17 8.58 8.45 11.35
C ILE A 17 10.09 8.32 11.41
N ARG A 18 10.62 7.73 12.47
CA ARG A 18 12.05 7.46 12.57
C ARG A 18 12.44 6.35 11.60
N VAL A 19 13.56 6.55 10.90
CA VAL A 19 14.04 5.68 9.84
C VAL A 19 15.40 5.11 10.24
N ASN A 20 15.58 3.79 10.11
CA ASN A 20 16.89 3.15 10.29
C ASN A 20 17.76 3.36 9.06
N ARG A 21 17.19 3.14 7.87
CA ARG A 21 17.89 3.32 6.60
C ARG A 21 16.90 3.40 5.44
N GLN A 22 17.36 4.01 4.35
CA GLN A 22 16.64 4.00 3.09
C GLN A 22 17.05 2.75 2.30
N LEU A 23 16.07 1.94 1.93
CA LEU A 23 16.32 0.70 1.19
C LEU A 23 16.29 0.91 -0.32
N TYR A 24 15.48 1.87 -0.79
CA TYR A 24 15.29 2.12 -2.21
C TYR A 24 14.87 3.56 -2.43
N SER A 25 15.35 4.16 -3.50
CA SER A 25 14.91 5.49 -3.94
C SER A 25 15.06 5.59 -5.45
N LYS A 26 13.99 5.91 -6.14
CA LYS A 26 14.02 6.10 -7.58
C LYS A 26 12.93 7.07 -8.04
N GLN A 27 13.28 7.90 -9.00
CA GLN A 27 12.31 8.70 -9.73
C GLN A 27 11.89 7.93 -10.97
N SER A 28 10.61 7.56 -11.05
CA SER A 28 10.01 7.02 -12.28
C SER A 28 9.51 8.16 -13.16
N ASP A 29 8.97 7.81 -14.34
CA ASP A 29 8.36 8.80 -15.22
C ASP A 29 7.10 9.45 -14.61
N TYR A 30 6.52 8.84 -13.58
CA TYR A 30 5.26 9.26 -12.98
C TYR A 30 5.40 9.80 -11.55
N GLN A 31 6.35 9.25 -10.79
CA GLN A 31 6.45 9.59 -9.38
C GLN A 31 7.77 9.15 -8.76
N ARG A 32 8.10 9.75 -7.63
CA ARG A 32 9.22 9.31 -6.80
C ARG A 32 8.79 8.16 -5.89
N ILE A 33 9.60 7.12 -5.86
CA ILE A 33 9.36 5.92 -5.05
C ILE A 33 10.48 5.83 -4.02
N ASP A 34 10.15 5.82 -2.74
CA ASP A 34 11.10 5.59 -1.66
C ASP A 34 10.62 4.46 -0.76
N ILE A 35 11.55 3.61 -0.32
CA ILE A 35 11.29 2.55 0.65
C ILE A 35 12.26 2.72 1.81
N PHE A 36 11.69 2.81 3.01
CA PHE A 36 12.46 2.97 4.25
C PHE A 36 12.28 1.77 5.16
N GLU A 37 13.34 1.40 5.86
CA GLU A 37 13.26 0.49 7.00
C GLU A 37 13.07 1.30 8.26
N THR A 38 12.02 1.00 9.01
CA THR A 38 11.67 1.72 10.23
C THR A 38 11.56 0.77 11.41
N PRO A 39 11.91 1.23 12.64
CA PRO A 39 11.74 0.37 13.83
C PRO A 39 10.28 0.16 14.22
N GLU A 40 9.40 1.14 13.96
CA GLU A 40 8.01 1.08 14.41
C GLU A 40 7.10 0.33 13.43
N PHE A 41 7.27 0.54 12.12
CA PHE A 41 6.33 0.06 11.11
C PHE A 41 6.91 -0.99 10.16
N GLY A 42 8.18 -1.40 10.35
CA GLY A 42 8.87 -2.24 9.37
C GLY A 42 9.20 -1.45 8.11
N ARG A 43 9.06 -2.08 6.95
CA ARG A 43 9.27 -1.39 5.69
C ARG A 43 8.08 -0.49 5.37
N VAL A 44 8.40 0.73 4.96
CA VAL A 44 7.41 1.76 4.60
C VAL A 44 7.64 2.17 3.16
N LEU A 45 6.59 2.10 2.35
CA LEU A 45 6.58 2.58 0.98
C LEU A 45 5.99 3.98 0.93
N THR A 46 6.71 4.90 0.32
CA THR A 46 6.21 6.25 0.06
C THR A 46 6.23 6.56 -1.43
N LEU A 47 5.22 7.27 -1.88
CA LEU A 47 5.12 7.78 -3.25
C LEU A 47 4.96 9.29 -3.19
N ASP A 48 5.90 10.00 -3.85
CA ASP A 48 5.96 11.48 -3.82
C ASP A 48 5.94 12.06 -2.40
N GLY A 49 6.62 11.38 -1.46
CA GLY A 49 6.68 11.82 -0.07
C GLY A 49 5.44 11.52 0.77
N ASN A 50 4.50 10.73 0.25
CA ASN A 50 3.31 10.31 0.98
C ASN A 50 3.38 8.83 1.33
N VAL A 51 3.10 8.49 2.58
CA VAL A 51 3.07 7.09 3.03
C VAL A 51 1.91 6.37 2.35
N MET A 52 2.21 5.30 1.65
CA MET A 52 1.21 4.49 0.97
C MET A 52 0.89 3.21 1.74
N LEU A 53 1.90 2.53 2.26
CA LEU A 53 1.71 1.32 3.07
C LEU A 53 2.89 1.09 4.00
N THR A 54 2.64 0.35 5.07
CA THR A 54 3.67 -0.16 5.97
C THR A 54 3.48 -1.66 6.18
N GLU A 55 4.55 -2.40 6.47
CA GLU A 55 4.43 -3.83 6.75
C GLU A 55 3.55 -4.12 7.96
N ARG A 56 3.52 -3.21 8.94
CA ARG A 56 2.78 -3.40 10.17
C ARG A 56 1.27 -3.40 9.99
N ASP A 57 0.74 -2.56 9.12
CA ASP A 57 -0.70 -2.29 9.04
C ASP A 57 -1.31 -2.40 7.63
N GLU A 58 -0.53 -2.80 6.61
CA GLU A 58 -1.05 -2.89 5.24
C GLU A 58 -2.24 -3.86 5.14
N PHE A 59 -2.23 -4.91 5.95
CA PHE A 59 -3.28 -5.93 5.92
C PHE A 59 -4.65 -5.36 6.30
N ILE A 60 -4.72 -4.35 7.15
CA ILE A 60 -5.98 -3.72 7.56
C ILE A 60 -6.70 -3.13 6.35
N TYR A 61 -5.98 -2.36 5.55
CA TYR A 61 -6.51 -1.78 4.32
C TYR A 61 -6.91 -2.85 3.32
N ASP A 62 -6.00 -3.79 3.05
CA ASP A 62 -6.20 -4.81 2.03
C ASP A 62 -7.34 -5.76 2.36
N GLU A 63 -7.47 -6.15 3.62
CA GLU A 63 -8.58 -6.98 4.09
C GLU A 63 -9.92 -6.23 4.04
N MET A 64 -9.95 -5.00 4.48
CA MET A 64 -11.20 -4.23 4.52
C MET A 64 -11.71 -3.90 3.13
N ILE A 65 -10.86 -3.47 2.22
CA ILE A 65 -11.28 -3.13 0.85
C ILE A 65 -11.70 -4.39 0.06
N THR A 66 -11.17 -5.55 0.41
CA THR A 66 -11.46 -6.81 -0.28
C THR A 66 -12.65 -7.55 0.32
N HIS A 67 -12.60 -7.82 1.61
CA HIS A 67 -13.54 -8.75 2.22
C HIS A 67 -14.94 -8.17 2.45
N VAL A 68 -15.06 -6.85 2.65
CA VAL A 68 -16.38 -6.23 2.81
C VAL A 68 -17.21 -6.36 1.52
N PRO A 69 -16.72 -5.96 0.33
CA PRO A 69 -17.48 -6.17 -0.91
C PRO A 69 -17.71 -7.65 -1.23
N MET A 70 -16.72 -8.51 -0.98
CA MET A 70 -16.82 -9.94 -1.25
C MET A 70 -17.86 -10.62 -0.36
N ALA A 71 -18.04 -10.17 0.87
CA ALA A 71 -19.05 -10.66 1.77
C ALA A 71 -20.46 -10.22 1.35
N ILE A 72 -20.60 -9.04 0.78
CA ILE A 72 -21.85 -8.49 0.29
C ILE A 72 -22.26 -9.15 -1.03
N HIS A 73 -21.33 -9.26 -1.97
CA HIS A 73 -21.57 -9.90 -3.26
C HIS A 73 -21.05 -11.34 -3.26
N LYS A 74 -21.86 -12.25 -2.77
CA LYS A 74 -21.48 -13.66 -2.55
C LYS A 74 -21.22 -14.46 -3.82
N GLU A 75 -21.64 -13.95 -4.97
CA GLU A 75 -21.48 -14.64 -6.27
C GLU A 75 -20.44 -13.98 -7.16
N ALA A 76 -19.67 -13.05 -6.64
CA ALA A 76 -18.61 -12.40 -7.42
C ALA A 76 -17.55 -13.40 -7.86
N ARG A 77 -17.32 -13.48 -9.19
CA ARG A 77 -16.35 -14.42 -9.81
C ARG A 77 -15.34 -13.70 -10.69
N ASP A 78 -15.76 -12.61 -11.30
CA ASP A 78 -14.95 -11.78 -12.18
C ASP A 78 -14.73 -10.45 -11.49
N ILE A 79 -13.46 -10.11 -11.22
CA ILE A 79 -13.11 -8.97 -10.39
C ILE A 79 -12.11 -8.10 -11.15
N LEU A 80 -12.37 -6.81 -11.15
CA LEU A 80 -11.45 -5.80 -11.65
C LEU A 80 -10.90 -5.00 -10.47
N VAL A 81 -9.58 -4.96 -10.34
CA VAL A 81 -8.86 -4.13 -9.39
C VAL A 81 -8.25 -2.95 -10.13
N ILE A 82 -8.60 -1.75 -9.71
CA ILE A 82 -8.08 -0.51 -10.29
C ILE A 82 -7.04 0.08 -9.34
N GLY A 83 -5.78 0.13 -9.76
CA GLY A 83 -4.66 0.51 -8.91
C GLY A 83 -4.09 -0.70 -8.15
N ALA A 84 -3.77 -0.50 -6.86
CA ALA A 84 -3.30 -1.55 -5.94
C ALA A 84 -2.12 -2.38 -6.48
N GLY A 85 -1.13 -1.72 -7.08
CA GLY A 85 0.03 -2.37 -7.70
C GLY A 85 0.98 -3.06 -6.72
N ASP A 86 0.81 -2.87 -5.42
CA ASP A 86 1.58 -3.55 -4.37
C ASP A 86 1.20 -5.02 -4.20
N GLY A 87 0.05 -5.46 -4.73
CA GLY A 87 -0.38 -6.85 -4.72
C GLY A 87 -1.16 -7.29 -3.47
N GLY A 88 -1.34 -6.44 -2.48
CA GLY A 88 -2.03 -6.80 -1.24
C GLY A 88 -3.50 -7.17 -1.45
N VAL A 89 -4.22 -6.41 -2.26
CA VAL A 89 -5.61 -6.69 -2.61
C VAL A 89 -5.72 -8.00 -3.40
N VAL A 90 -4.82 -8.21 -4.36
CA VAL A 90 -4.76 -9.47 -5.13
C VAL A 90 -4.51 -10.66 -4.21
N ARG A 91 -3.61 -10.54 -3.26
CA ARG A 91 -3.35 -11.58 -2.26
C ARG A 91 -4.64 -11.96 -1.52
N GLU A 92 -5.43 -10.99 -1.07
CA GLU A 92 -6.68 -11.26 -0.36
C GLU A 92 -7.75 -11.86 -1.27
N LEU A 93 -7.87 -11.39 -2.51
CA LEU A 93 -8.83 -11.93 -3.48
C LEU A 93 -8.54 -13.38 -3.87
N THR A 94 -7.28 -13.78 -3.91
CA THR A 94 -6.91 -15.16 -4.24
C THR A 94 -7.29 -16.19 -3.17
N ARG A 95 -7.73 -15.76 -2.01
CA ARG A 95 -8.27 -16.63 -0.96
C ARG A 95 -9.65 -17.18 -1.27
N TYR A 96 -10.36 -16.60 -2.25
CA TYR A 96 -11.71 -17.03 -2.62
C TYR A 96 -11.66 -18.02 -3.79
N ASP A 97 -12.08 -19.26 -3.55
CA ASP A 97 -12.12 -20.31 -4.58
C ASP A 97 -13.09 -19.98 -5.72
N ARG A 98 -14.10 -19.15 -5.45
CA ARG A 98 -15.09 -18.74 -6.44
C ARG A 98 -14.58 -17.72 -7.45
N VAL A 99 -13.49 -17.03 -7.16
CA VAL A 99 -12.88 -16.05 -8.08
C VAL A 99 -12.27 -16.80 -9.26
N ARG A 100 -12.72 -16.49 -10.48
CA ARG A 100 -12.26 -17.13 -11.73
C ARG A 100 -11.37 -16.22 -12.55
N HIS A 101 -11.71 -14.94 -12.62
CA HIS A 101 -10.95 -13.95 -13.36
C HIS A 101 -10.65 -12.75 -12.45
N LEU A 102 -9.40 -12.41 -12.42
CA LEU A 102 -8.91 -11.26 -11.65
C LEU A 102 -8.04 -10.41 -12.59
N SER A 103 -8.51 -9.23 -12.86
CA SER A 103 -7.79 -8.25 -13.68
C SER A 103 -7.33 -7.09 -12.82
N LEU A 104 -6.10 -6.66 -13.04
CA LEU A 104 -5.53 -5.49 -12.37
C LEU A 104 -5.08 -4.50 -13.44
N ILE A 105 -5.52 -3.26 -13.30
CA ILE A 105 -5.13 -2.18 -14.19
C ILE A 105 -4.53 -1.02 -13.41
N HIS A 106 -3.57 -0.36 -14.02
CA HIS A 106 -2.99 0.88 -13.48
C HIS A 106 -3.85 2.08 -13.81
N ILE A 107 -3.75 3.08 -12.96
CA ILE A 107 -4.40 4.37 -13.20
C ILE A 107 -3.41 5.30 -13.89
#